data_752358c816e92e01bffe3e502c50e832
#
_entry.id   752358c816e92e01bffe3e502c50e832
#
_cell.length_a   1.000
_cell.length_b   1.000
_cell.length_c   1.000
_cell.angle_alpha   90.00
_cell.angle_beta   90.00
_cell.angle_gamma   90.00
#
_symmetry.space_group_name_H-M   'P 1'
#
loop_
_entity.id
_entity.type
_entity.pdbx_description
1 polymer ?
#
loop_
_entity_poly.entity_id
_entity_poly.type
_entity_poly.pdbx_seq_one_letter_code
_entity_poly.pdbx_strand_id
1 'polypeptide(L)' 'MATEFSRTLSLLRKERGISQRTAAGDLGVSQALLSHYENGIREP' A
#
# COMPACT_ATOMS: atom_id res chain seq x y z
N MET A 1 -3.80 13.40 -0.88
CA MET A 1 -5.05 13.03 -0.21
C MET A 1 -5.26 11.54 -0.33
N ALA A 2 -5.68 10.86 0.74
CA ALA A 2 -5.89 9.42 0.69
C ALA A 2 -7.15 9.09 -0.11
N THR A 3 -7.04 8.12 -1.01
CA THR A 3 -8.17 7.62 -1.78
C THR A 3 -8.77 6.40 -1.09
N GLU A 4 -9.93 5.94 -1.56
CA GLU A 4 -10.52 4.72 -1.04
C GLU A 4 -9.57 3.53 -1.22
N PHE A 5 -8.91 3.43 -2.37
CA PHE A 5 -7.92 2.40 -2.63
C PHE A 5 -6.77 2.48 -1.62
N SER A 6 -6.24 3.69 -1.36
CA SER A 6 -5.12 3.85 -0.44
C SER A 6 -5.49 3.48 0.99
N ARG A 7 -6.70 3.82 1.42
CA ARG A 7 -7.20 3.44 2.74
C ARG A 7 -7.35 1.94 2.88
N THR A 8 -7.94 1.30 1.88
CA THR A 8 -8.14 -0.15 1.88
C THR A 8 -6.80 -0.86 1.95
N LEU A 9 -5.82 -0.40 1.17
CA LEU A 9 -4.49 -0.99 1.14
C LEU A 9 -3.80 -0.87 2.51
N SER A 10 -3.84 0.32 3.11
CA SER A 10 -3.26 0.54 4.43
C SER A 10 -3.92 -0.32 5.50
N LEU A 11 -5.24 -0.43 5.46
CA LEU A 11 -5.99 -1.25 6.42
C LEU A 11 -5.63 -2.73 6.30
N LEU A 12 -5.58 -3.24 5.07
CA LEU A 12 -5.21 -4.64 4.85
C LEU A 12 -3.82 -4.93 5.38
N ARG A 13 -2.88 -4.03 5.15
CA ARG A 13 -1.52 -4.19 5.64
C ARG A 13 -1.48 -4.21 7.16
N LYS A 14 -2.21 -3.30 7.80
CA LYS A 14 -2.27 -3.22 9.26
C LYS A 14 -2.94 -4.46 9.87
N GLU A 15 -4.00 -4.93 9.26
CA GLU A 15 -4.69 -6.14 9.73
C GLU A 15 -3.79 -7.36 9.67
N ARG A 16 -2.92 -7.43 8.67
CA ARG A 16 -1.98 -8.54 8.52
C ARG A 16 -0.72 -8.35 9.36
N GLY A 17 -0.52 -7.16 9.92
CA GLY A 17 0.66 -6.86 10.71
C GLY A 17 1.95 -6.93 9.91
N ILE A 18 1.92 -6.56 8.63
CA ILE A 18 3.08 -6.60 7.76
C ILE A 18 3.60 -5.20 7.44
N SER A 19 4.88 -5.12 7.10
CA SER A 19 5.51 -3.86 6.69
C SER A 19 5.16 -3.53 5.24
N GLN A 20 5.40 -2.28 4.84
CA GLN A 20 5.27 -1.88 3.45
C GLN A 20 6.14 -2.73 2.54
N ARG A 21 7.34 -3.04 2.98
CA ARG A 21 8.28 -3.84 2.20
C ARG A 21 7.71 -5.24 1.92
N THR A 22 7.16 -5.88 2.94
CA THR A 22 6.56 -7.20 2.79
C THR A 22 5.34 -7.14 1.87
N ALA A 23 4.48 -6.15 2.08
CA ALA A 23 3.29 -5.98 1.25
C ALA A 23 3.67 -5.72 -0.21
N ALA A 24 4.70 -4.91 -0.45
CA ALA A 24 5.17 -4.63 -1.80
C ALA A 24 5.64 -5.91 -2.49
N GLY A 25 6.38 -6.76 -1.76
CA GLY A 25 6.82 -8.04 -2.29
C GLY A 25 5.64 -8.95 -2.66
N ASP A 26 4.63 -8.99 -1.79
CA ASP A 26 3.43 -9.81 -2.03
C ASP A 26 2.65 -9.33 -3.26
N LEU A 27 2.62 -8.03 -3.48
CA LEU A 27 1.91 -7.43 -4.62
C LEU A 27 2.74 -7.41 -5.90
N GLY A 28 4.03 -7.68 -5.81
CA GLY A 28 4.92 -7.64 -6.96
C GLY A 28 5.24 -6.23 -7.43
N VAL A 29 5.24 -5.26 -6.51
CA VAL A 29 5.58 -3.86 -6.83
C VAL A 29 6.75 -3.41 -5.96
N SER A 30 7.35 -2.27 -6.29
CA SER A 30 8.41 -1.70 -5.47
C SER A 30 7.83 -1.08 -4.20
N GLN A 31 8.64 -0.99 -3.15
CA GLN A 31 8.22 -0.34 -1.92
C GLN A 31 7.85 1.12 -2.14
N ALA A 32 8.59 1.81 -3.02
CA ALA A 32 8.30 3.20 -3.36
C ALA A 32 6.92 3.32 -4.02
N LEU A 33 6.59 2.41 -4.92
CA LEU A 33 5.29 2.41 -5.58
C LEU A 33 4.17 2.14 -4.57
N LEU A 34 4.36 1.18 -3.67
CA LEU A 34 3.39 0.90 -2.63
C LEU A 34 3.16 2.13 -1.74
N SER A 35 4.23 2.82 -1.38
CA SER A 35 4.14 4.06 -0.61
C SER A 35 3.28 5.10 -1.33
N HIS A 36 3.46 5.22 -2.64
CA HIS A 36 2.65 6.14 -3.45
C HIS A 36 1.17 5.74 -3.44
N TYR A 37 0.89 4.45 -3.52
CA TYR A 37 -0.49 3.95 -3.43
C TYR A 37 -1.11 4.27 -2.07
N GLU A 38 -0.38 4.03 -0.98
CA GLU A 38 -0.90 4.27 0.37
C GLU A 38 -1.10 5.74 0.67
N ASN A 39 -0.34 6.61 0.02
CA ASN A 39 -0.47 8.06 0.19
C ASN A 39 -1.47 8.70 -0.77
N GLY A 40 -2.09 7.90 -1.64
CA GLY A 40 -3.06 8.40 -2.60
C GLY A 40 -2.45 9.21 -3.74
N ILE A 41 -1.13 9.14 -3.93
CA ILE A 41 -0.44 9.84 -5.01
C ILE A 41 -0.68 9.13 -6.35
N ARG A 42 -0.80 7.81 -6.30
CA ARG A 42 -1.01 6.96 -7.48
C ARG A 42 -2.07 5.92 -7.22
N GLU A 43 -2.77 5.53 -8.27
CA GLU A 43 -3.69 4.40 -8.26
C GLU A 43 -3.34 3.46 -9.40
N PRO A 44 -3.60 2.16 -9.22
CA PRO A 44 -3.36 1.19 -10.28
C PRO A 44 -4.27 1.40 -11.48
#